data_5a34494dad99093e2e70cc303f11a2fc
#
_entry.id   5a34494dad99093e2e70cc303f11a2fc
#
_cell.length_a   1.000
_cell.length_b   1.000
_cell.length_c   1.000
_cell.angle_alpha   90.00
_cell.angle_beta   90.00
_cell.angle_gamma   90.00
#
_symmetry.space_group_name_H-M   'P 1'
#
loop_
_entity.id
_entity.type
_entity.pdbx_description
1 polymer ?
#
loop_
_entity_poly.entity_id
_entity_poly.type
_entity_poly.pdbx_seq_one_letter_code
_entity_poly.pdbx_strand_id
1 'polypeptide(L)'
;SGVREITLIAQDTTGYGLDLSSGDRLDVLIGRLSDELPEDAWLRTLYLYPTRLTPQIISAMSSSKQFCRYMDLPLQHISEKVLKSMGRPFQKEKTDELIRLIREKMPDAALRTTFLVGFPGETDADFAELMEFVKEIRFDHVGVFAFSPEEGTKAYEMKPVVPKEIAQERADLIMKVQQEISREKNAARIGQVLEVLCTGV
;
A
#
# COMPACT_ATOMS: atom_id res chain seq x y z
N SER A 1 7.82 28.97 -6.14
CA SER A 1 7.83 28.21 -7.41
C SER A 1 6.42 27.84 -7.90
N GLY A 2 5.37 27.98 -7.12
CA GLY A 2 4.00 27.64 -7.48
C GLY A 2 3.69 26.12 -7.47
N VAL A 3 4.62 25.29 -6.99
CA VAL A 3 4.39 23.84 -6.80
C VAL A 3 3.35 23.63 -5.71
N ARG A 4 2.33 22.82 -6.01
CA ARG A 4 1.20 22.52 -5.12
C ARG A 4 1.23 21.12 -4.56
N GLU A 5 1.98 20.20 -5.17
CA GLU A 5 2.15 18.83 -4.66
C GLU A 5 3.60 18.39 -4.81
N ILE A 6 4.13 17.77 -3.77
CA ILE A 6 5.41 17.07 -3.76
C ILE A 6 5.15 15.61 -3.43
N THR A 7 5.59 14.73 -4.32
CA THR A 7 5.51 13.29 -4.09
C THR A 7 6.91 12.72 -3.84
N LEU A 8 7.13 12.16 -2.67
CA LEU A 8 8.34 11.40 -2.36
C LEU A 8 8.19 10.00 -2.91
N ILE A 9 9.14 9.59 -3.73
CA ILE A 9 9.09 8.30 -4.42
C ILE A 9 10.46 7.62 -4.44
N ALA A 10 10.48 6.33 -4.13
CA ALA A 10 11.61 5.42 -4.28
C ALA A 10 11.05 3.99 -4.47
N GLN A 11 11.89 2.98 -4.70
CA GLN A 11 11.45 1.59 -4.65
C GLN A 11 10.93 1.18 -3.26
N ASP A 12 11.47 1.81 -2.23
CA ASP A 12 11.06 1.70 -0.84
C ASP A 12 11.34 3.04 -0.17
N THR A 13 10.33 3.90 -0.09
CA THR A 13 10.44 5.24 0.49
C THR A 13 10.70 5.19 1.99
N THR A 14 10.23 4.12 2.67
CA THR A 14 10.49 3.92 4.11
C THR A 14 11.96 3.63 4.42
N GLY A 15 12.75 3.27 3.39
CA GLY A 15 14.19 3.07 3.49
C GLY A 15 15.03 4.35 3.47
N TYR A 16 14.40 5.53 3.29
CA TYR A 16 15.13 6.79 3.24
C TYR A 16 16.01 7.00 4.46
N GLY A 17 17.29 7.31 4.21
CA GLY A 17 18.26 7.67 5.23
C GLY A 17 18.79 6.52 6.08
N LEU A 18 18.43 5.25 5.80
CA LEU A 18 18.95 4.11 6.54
C LEU A 18 20.47 3.94 6.41
N ASP A 19 21.04 4.46 5.34
CA ASP A 19 22.47 4.48 5.02
C ASP A 19 23.18 5.77 5.47
N LEU A 20 22.43 6.78 5.95
CA LEU A 20 22.99 8.05 6.40
C LEU A 20 23.44 8.00 7.86
N SER A 21 24.66 8.46 8.13
CA SER A 21 25.21 8.59 9.47
C SER A 21 24.60 9.75 10.26
N SER A 22 23.94 10.70 9.60
CA SER A 22 23.28 11.86 10.23
C SER A 22 22.06 11.49 11.09
N GLY A 23 21.54 10.27 10.94
CA GLY A 23 20.31 9.84 11.61
C GLY A 23 19.03 10.38 10.97
N ASP A 24 19.14 11.13 9.87
CA ASP A 24 17.98 11.59 9.11
C ASP A 24 17.22 10.38 8.56
N ARG A 25 15.94 10.30 8.88
CA ARG A 25 15.01 9.25 8.45
C ARG A 25 13.79 9.88 7.78
N LEU A 26 12.92 9.06 7.25
CA LEU A 26 11.71 9.53 6.55
C LEU A 26 10.83 10.41 7.45
N ASP A 27 10.67 10.08 8.71
CA ASP A 27 9.92 10.90 9.68
C ASP A 27 10.50 12.31 9.85
N VAL A 28 11.83 12.41 9.95
CA VAL A 28 12.56 13.69 10.03
C VAL A 28 12.40 14.47 8.72
N LEU A 29 12.52 13.80 7.56
CA LEU A 29 12.33 14.44 6.25
C LEU A 29 10.91 14.99 6.11
N ILE A 30 9.89 14.22 6.49
CA ILE A 30 8.49 14.65 6.45
C ILE A 30 8.28 15.89 7.34
N GLY A 31 8.82 15.88 8.56
CA GLY A 31 8.75 17.03 9.47
C GLY A 31 9.36 18.30 8.85
N ARG A 32 10.60 18.21 8.37
CA ARG A 32 11.29 19.36 7.73
C ARG A 32 10.54 19.87 6.50
N LEU A 33 10.04 18.98 5.65
CA LEU A 33 9.27 19.40 4.48
C LEU A 33 7.96 20.06 4.89
N SER A 34 7.30 19.57 5.94
CA SER A 34 6.07 20.18 6.45
C SER A 34 6.29 21.58 7.00
N ASP A 35 7.44 21.84 7.62
CA ASP A 35 7.80 23.18 8.14
C ASP A 35 8.11 24.17 7.00
N GLU A 36 8.65 23.71 5.87
CA GLU A 36 9.09 24.54 4.74
C GLU A 36 8.02 24.71 3.65
N LEU A 37 7.03 23.82 3.59
CA LEU A 37 6.00 23.85 2.56
C LEU A 37 4.91 24.88 2.89
N PRO A 38 4.35 25.59 1.88
CA PRO A 38 3.14 26.37 2.06
C PRO A 38 1.99 25.54 2.64
N GLU A 39 1.11 26.19 3.40
CA GLU A 39 -0.03 25.49 4.04
C GLU A 39 -0.97 24.84 3.03
N ASP A 40 -1.05 25.36 1.81
CA ASP A 40 -1.88 24.86 0.71
C ASP A 40 -1.13 23.90 -0.24
N ALA A 41 0.09 23.49 0.11
CA ALA A 41 0.82 22.46 -0.63
C ALA A 41 0.51 21.05 -0.08
N TRP A 42 0.56 20.07 -0.95
CA TRP A 42 0.38 18.66 -0.61
C TRP A 42 1.71 17.92 -0.61
N LEU A 43 1.93 17.13 0.43
CA LEU A 43 3.05 16.21 0.55
C LEU A 43 2.52 14.78 0.51
N ARG A 44 3.04 13.97 -0.40
CA ARG A 44 2.65 12.57 -0.58
C ARG A 44 3.85 11.66 -0.56
N THR A 45 3.66 10.44 -0.08
CA THR A 45 4.64 9.34 -0.24
C THR A 45 4.01 8.16 -0.96
N LEU A 46 4.79 7.51 -1.80
CA LEU A 46 4.42 6.25 -2.46
C LEU A 46 5.40 5.14 -2.08
N TYR A 47 4.99 3.89 -2.28
CA TYR A 47 5.79 2.69 -2.05
C TYR A 47 6.34 2.57 -0.62
N LEU A 48 5.44 2.62 0.35
CA LEU A 48 5.77 2.39 1.76
C LEU A 48 5.90 0.89 2.03
N TYR A 49 7.09 0.45 2.41
CA TYR A 49 7.31 -0.97 2.70
C TYR A 49 6.80 -1.31 4.10
N PRO A 50 5.82 -2.21 4.25
CA PRO A 50 5.11 -2.41 5.53
C PRO A 50 6.02 -2.74 6.71
N THR A 51 7.08 -3.54 6.50
CA THR A 51 7.99 -3.94 7.58
C THR A 51 8.87 -2.81 8.11
N ARG A 52 8.98 -1.70 7.39
CA ARG A 52 9.79 -0.52 7.74
C ARG A 52 8.94 0.70 8.10
N LEU A 53 7.62 0.60 7.95
CA LEU A 53 6.72 1.68 8.32
C LEU A 53 6.54 1.71 9.84
N THR A 54 7.34 2.54 10.50
CA THR A 54 7.38 2.64 11.96
C THR A 54 6.27 3.55 12.51
N PRO A 55 5.91 3.41 13.82
CA PRO A 55 4.99 4.35 14.48
C PRO A 55 5.44 5.82 14.40
N GLN A 56 6.76 6.08 14.37
CA GLN A 56 7.33 7.41 14.24
C GLN A 56 7.01 8.01 12.87
N ILE A 57 7.18 7.22 11.78
CA ILE A 57 6.84 7.66 10.43
C ILE A 57 5.34 7.96 10.33
N ILE A 58 4.48 7.07 10.84
CA ILE A 58 3.02 7.27 10.84
C ILE A 58 2.65 8.52 11.66
N SER A 59 3.30 8.75 12.80
CA SER A 59 3.08 9.94 13.62
C SER A 59 3.49 11.22 12.88
N ALA A 60 4.64 11.24 12.20
CA ALA A 60 5.08 12.38 11.40
C ALA A 60 4.08 12.68 10.27
N MET A 61 3.59 11.63 9.56
CA MET A 61 2.57 11.76 8.53
C MET A 61 1.24 12.32 9.08
N SER A 62 0.80 11.81 10.23
CA SER A 62 -0.48 12.22 10.83
C SER A 62 -0.45 13.63 11.39
N SER A 63 0.71 14.09 11.87
CA SER A 63 0.90 15.43 12.45
C SER A 63 1.08 16.53 11.41
N SER A 64 1.48 16.18 10.20
CA SER A 64 1.67 17.14 9.11
C SER A 64 0.33 17.53 8.48
N LYS A 65 0.05 18.84 8.42
CA LYS A 65 -1.15 19.37 7.75
C LYS A 65 -1.09 19.18 6.24
N GLN A 66 0.11 19.26 5.67
CA GLN A 66 0.36 19.13 4.24
C GLN A 66 0.34 17.69 3.77
N PHE A 67 0.49 16.71 4.69
CA PHE A 67 0.57 15.32 4.30
C PHE A 67 -0.80 14.79 3.85
N CYS A 68 -0.84 14.32 2.59
CA CYS A 68 -2.05 13.72 2.02
C CYS A 68 -2.51 12.54 2.88
N ARG A 69 -3.81 12.50 3.17
CA ARG A 69 -4.44 11.35 3.86
C ARG A 69 -4.54 10.15 2.93
N TYR A 70 -3.37 9.65 2.53
CA TYR A 70 -3.23 8.59 1.55
C TYR A 70 -1.99 7.74 1.85
N MET A 71 -2.16 6.43 1.95
CA MET A 71 -1.11 5.48 2.29
C MET A 71 -1.03 4.40 1.21
N ASP A 72 0.10 4.34 0.50
CA ASP A 72 0.38 3.30 -0.51
C ASP A 72 1.25 2.20 0.12
N LEU A 73 0.62 1.06 0.42
CA LEU A 73 1.17 -0.08 1.15
C LEU A 73 1.14 -1.34 0.28
N PRO A 74 2.12 -1.60 -0.60
CA PRO A 74 2.12 -2.79 -1.44
C PRO A 74 2.37 -4.06 -0.61
N LEU A 75 1.32 -4.71 -0.13
CA LEU A 75 1.38 -5.92 0.71
C LEU A 75 1.81 -7.17 -0.08
N GLN A 76 1.51 -7.22 -1.36
CA GLN A 76 1.74 -8.31 -2.30
C GLN A 76 0.89 -9.55 -2.04
N HIS A 77 0.77 -10.02 -0.82
CA HIS A 77 -0.09 -11.11 -0.37
C HIS A 77 -0.35 -10.99 1.14
N ILE A 78 -1.16 -11.91 1.71
CA ILE A 78 -1.37 -12.00 3.15
C ILE A 78 -0.94 -13.36 3.74
N SER A 79 -0.97 -14.45 2.94
CA SER A 79 -0.46 -15.75 3.38
C SER A 79 1.04 -15.66 3.66
N GLU A 80 1.43 -15.98 4.89
CA GLU A 80 2.84 -15.98 5.31
C GLU A 80 3.70 -16.92 4.47
N LYS A 81 3.15 -18.06 4.09
CA LYS A 81 3.80 -19.05 3.23
C LYS A 81 4.13 -18.45 1.87
N VAL A 82 3.18 -17.78 1.24
CA VAL A 82 3.36 -17.13 -0.07
C VAL A 82 4.33 -15.97 0.04
N LEU A 83 4.18 -15.10 1.04
CA LEU A 83 5.09 -13.98 1.30
C LEU A 83 6.52 -14.44 1.54
N LYS A 84 6.73 -15.51 2.30
CA LYS A 84 8.05 -16.11 2.51
C LYS A 84 8.66 -16.59 1.19
N SER A 85 7.85 -17.22 0.34
CA SER A 85 8.28 -17.69 -0.98
C SER A 85 8.63 -16.53 -1.92
N MET A 86 7.96 -15.39 -1.79
CA MET A 86 8.28 -14.13 -2.50
C MET A 86 9.54 -13.42 -1.94
N GLY A 87 10.17 -13.94 -0.88
CA GLY A 87 11.27 -13.26 -0.20
C GLY A 87 10.83 -12.04 0.62
N ARG A 88 9.56 -11.98 1.00
CA ARG A 88 8.93 -10.89 1.77
C ARG A 88 8.33 -11.41 3.08
N PRO A 89 9.13 -11.97 4.01
CA PRO A 89 8.60 -12.56 5.23
C PRO A 89 7.94 -11.46 6.10
N PHE A 90 6.62 -11.47 6.16
CA PHE A 90 5.85 -10.57 6.99
C PHE A 90 4.64 -11.33 7.54
N GLN A 91 4.34 -11.16 8.82
CA GLN A 91 3.27 -11.88 9.51
C GLN A 91 1.94 -11.12 9.35
N LYS A 92 0.85 -11.86 9.23
CA LYS A 92 -0.49 -11.30 9.10
C LYS A 92 -0.85 -10.40 10.29
N GLU A 93 -0.57 -10.87 11.50
CA GLU A 93 -0.84 -10.12 12.74
C GLU A 93 -0.16 -8.75 12.74
N LYS A 94 1.07 -8.67 12.22
CA LYS A 94 1.78 -7.38 12.08
C LYS A 94 1.15 -6.48 11.02
N THR A 95 0.59 -7.06 9.97
CA THR A 95 -0.17 -6.30 8.96
C THR A 95 -1.42 -5.71 9.60
N ASP A 96 -2.16 -6.50 10.38
CA ASP A 96 -3.38 -6.07 11.06
C ASP A 96 -3.08 -4.98 12.10
N GLU A 97 -2.01 -5.15 12.88
CA GLU A 97 -1.53 -4.14 13.84
C GLU A 97 -1.15 -2.83 13.14
N LEU A 98 -0.44 -2.92 12.01
CA LEU A 98 -0.03 -1.76 11.22
C LEU A 98 -1.25 -1.00 10.68
N ILE A 99 -2.21 -1.70 10.08
CA ILE A 99 -3.43 -1.10 9.54
C ILE A 99 -4.25 -0.47 10.66
N ARG A 100 -4.36 -1.13 11.82
CA ARG A 100 -5.06 -0.60 12.99
C ARG A 100 -4.39 0.70 13.48
N LEU A 101 -3.06 0.72 13.58
CA LEU A 101 -2.32 1.92 13.97
C LEU A 101 -2.54 3.08 12.97
N ILE A 102 -2.53 2.80 11.67
CA ILE A 102 -2.82 3.81 10.66
C ILE A 102 -4.24 4.35 10.84
N ARG A 103 -5.24 3.49 11.01
CA ARG A 103 -6.63 3.90 11.22
C ARG A 103 -6.84 4.68 12.51
N GLU A 104 -6.08 4.37 13.56
CA GLU A 104 -6.10 5.13 14.82
C GLU A 104 -5.53 6.54 14.64
N LYS A 105 -4.37 6.66 13.97
CA LYS A 105 -3.67 7.94 13.79
C LYS A 105 -4.24 8.80 12.65
N MET A 106 -4.76 8.16 11.62
CA MET A 106 -5.31 8.78 10.41
C MET A 106 -6.59 8.05 9.97
N PRO A 107 -7.71 8.24 10.68
CA PRO A 107 -8.96 7.49 10.42
C PRO A 107 -9.55 7.78 9.03
N ASP A 108 -9.26 8.93 8.47
CA ASP A 108 -9.69 9.41 7.15
C ASP A 108 -8.73 9.03 6.01
N ALA A 109 -7.59 8.39 6.31
CA ALA A 109 -6.61 8.04 5.28
C ALA A 109 -7.17 7.00 4.29
N ALA A 110 -7.04 7.31 3.01
CA ALA A 110 -7.26 6.34 1.95
C ALA A 110 -6.10 5.33 1.93
N LEU A 111 -6.42 4.05 2.05
CA LEU A 111 -5.46 2.96 1.97
C LEU A 111 -5.43 2.37 0.57
N ARG A 112 -4.27 2.41 -0.06
CA ARG A 112 -3.99 1.70 -1.31
C ARG A 112 -3.06 0.53 -1.05
N THR A 113 -3.34 -0.59 -1.71
CA THR A 113 -2.45 -1.76 -1.71
C THR A 113 -2.32 -2.37 -3.10
N THR A 114 -1.36 -3.26 -3.24
CA THR A 114 -1.16 -4.06 -4.44
C THR A 114 -0.97 -5.51 -4.03
N PHE A 115 -1.67 -6.42 -4.71
CA PHE A 115 -1.54 -7.87 -4.55
C PHE A 115 -1.02 -8.54 -5.81
N LEU A 116 -0.31 -9.63 -5.63
CA LEU A 116 0.17 -10.52 -6.67
C LEU A 116 -0.41 -11.92 -6.40
N VAL A 117 -1.24 -12.41 -7.29
CA VAL A 117 -1.89 -13.72 -7.17
C VAL A 117 -1.37 -14.70 -8.20
N GLY A 118 -1.53 -16.01 -7.94
CA GLY A 118 -0.99 -17.05 -8.81
C GLY A 118 0.50 -17.26 -8.68
N PHE A 119 1.11 -16.79 -7.60
CA PHE A 119 2.53 -17.05 -7.33
C PHE A 119 2.78 -18.55 -7.13
N PRO A 120 3.93 -19.11 -7.59
CA PRO A 120 4.22 -20.54 -7.44
C PRO A 120 4.03 -21.02 -6.01
N GLY A 121 3.24 -22.08 -5.87
CA GLY A 121 2.91 -22.68 -4.57
C GLY A 121 1.73 -22.03 -3.82
N GLU A 122 1.09 -20.99 -4.37
CA GLU A 122 -0.17 -20.45 -3.84
C GLU A 122 -1.31 -21.47 -4.01
N THR A 123 -1.99 -21.80 -2.92
CA THR A 123 -3.12 -22.71 -2.90
C THR A 123 -4.46 -21.95 -2.90
N ASP A 124 -5.57 -22.69 -3.09
CA ASP A 124 -6.92 -22.09 -2.96
C ASP A 124 -7.19 -21.59 -1.54
N ALA A 125 -6.61 -22.24 -0.53
CA ALA A 125 -6.71 -21.77 0.85
C ALA A 125 -5.95 -20.45 1.07
N ASP A 126 -4.74 -20.29 0.51
CA ASP A 126 -3.96 -19.05 0.55
C ASP A 126 -4.73 -17.92 -0.15
N PHE A 127 -5.37 -18.21 -1.30
CA PHE A 127 -6.21 -17.24 -2.01
C PHE A 127 -7.48 -16.88 -1.25
N ALA A 128 -8.15 -17.86 -0.64
CA ALA A 128 -9.35 -17.61 0.17
C ALA A 128 -9.03 -16.69 1.37
N GLU A 129 -7.90 -16.91 2.04
CA GLU A 129 -7.41 -16.04 3.12
C GLU A 129 -7.21 -14.59 2.63
N LEU A 130 -6.59 -14.41 1.46
CA LEU A 130 -6.41 -13.09 0.85
C LEU A 130 -7.74 -12.43 0.52
N MET A 131 -8.70 -13.17 -0.01
CA MET A 131 -10.03 -12.68 -0.35
C MET A 131 -10.79 -12.19 0.88
N GLU A 132 -10.76 -12.95 1.98
CA GLU A 132 -11.40 -12.53 3.24
C GLU A 132 -10.72 -11.29 3.82
N PHE A 133 -9.40 -11.22 3.76
CA PHE A 133 -8.65 -10.04 4.20
C PHE A 133 -9.04 -8.78 3.40
N VAL A 134 -9.19 -8.87 2.08
CA VAL A 134 -9.65 -7.72 1.25
C VAL A 134 -11.04 -7.25 1.66
N LYS A 135 -11.97 -8.20 1.92
CA LYS A 135 -13.34 -7.88 2.38
C LYS A 135 -13.35 -7.24 3.76
N GLU A 136 -12.48 -7.69 4.67
CA GLU A 136 -12.38 -7.21 6.05
C GLU A 136 -11.79 -5.80 6.10
N ILE A 137 -10.63 -5.60 5.48
CA ILE A 137 -9.89 -4.32 5.55
C ILE A 137 -10.56 -3.22 4.73
N ARG A 138 -11.23 -3.59 3.62
CA ARG A 138 -11.96 -2.64 2.77
C ARG A 138 -11.07 -1.48 2.32
N PHE A 139 -9.99 -1.81 1.62
CA PHE A 139 -9.08 -0.82 1.03
C PHE A 139 -9.84 0.19 0.15
N ASP A 140 -9.31 1.40 0.04
CA ASP A 140 -9.87 2.41 -0.86
C ASP A 140 -9.47 2.11 -2.31
N HIS A 141 -8.25 1.61 -2.50
CA HIS A 141 -7.73 1.22 -3.80
C HIS A 141 -6.95 -0.08 -3.70
N VAL A 142 -7.21 -0.99 -4.61
CA VAL A 142 -6.45 -2.24 -4.77
C VAL A 142 -6.01 -2.38 -6.22
N GLY A 143 -4.71 -2.61 -6.43
CA GLY A 143 -4.19 -3.14 -7.68
C GLY A 143 -3.97 -4.64 -7.52
N VAL A 144 -4.31 -5.44 -8.53
CA VAL A 144 -4.04 -6.88 -8.52
C VAL A 144 -3.35 -7.26 -9.81
N PHE A 145 -2.28 -8.05 -9.68
CA PHE A 145 -1.55 -8.61 -10.80
C PHE A 145 -1.56 -10.13 -10.73
N ALA A 146 -1.83 -10.78 -11.85
CA ALA A 146 -1.56 -12.19 -12.01
C ALA A 146 -0.05 -12.38 -12.18
N PHE A 147 0.53 -13.35 -11.46
CA PHE A 147 1.95 -13.66 -11.57
C PHE A 147 2.32 -14.06 -13.01
N SER A 148 3.38 -13.46 -13.53
CA SER A 148 4.02 -13.83 -14.79
C SER A 148 5.43 -14.33 -14.51
N PRO A 149 5.80 -15.55 -14.95
CA PRO A 149 7.13 -16.07 -14.74
C PRO A 149 8.14 -15.35 -15.65
N GLU A 150 9.21 -14.81 -15.06
CA GLU A 150 10.29 -14.13 -15.77
C GLU A 150 11.56 -14.97 -15.71
N GLU A 151 12.15 -15.28 -16.87
CA GLU A 151 13.39 -16.04 -16.97
C GLU A 151 14.53 -15.41 -16.15
N GLY A 152 15.34 -16.25 -15.53
CA GLY A 152 16.45 -15.80 -14.68
C GLY A 152 16.07 -15.41 -13.26
N THR A 153 14.78 -15.46 -12.90
CA THR A 153 14.33 -15.24 -11.52
C THR A 153 14.17 -16.58 -10.78
N LYS A 154 14.34 -16.55 -9.45
CA LYS A 154 14.06 -17.73 -8.61
C LYS A 154 12.62 -18.23 -8.76
N ALA A 155 11.68 -17.32 -8.91
CA ALA A 155 10.26 -17.64 -9.04
C ALA A 155 9.95 -18.43 -10.33
N TYR A 156 10.72 -18.24 -11.39
CA TYR A 156 10.58 -18.99 -12.66
C TYR A 156 10.77 -20.50 -12.48
N GLU A 157 11.70 -20.89 -11.59
CA GLU A 157 12.03 -22.29 -11.35
C GLU A 157 11.15 -22.95 -10.27
N MET A 158 10.35 -22.15 -9.54
CA MET A 158 9.54 -22.64 -8.41
C MET A 158 8.37 -23.51 -8.86
N LYS A 159 8.05 -24.50 -8.01
CA LYS A 159 6.92 -25.43 -8.19
C LYS A 159 6.11 -25.53 -6.88
N PRO A 160 4.82 -25.88 -6.96
CA PRO A 160 4.02 -26.06 -8.17
C PRO A 160 3.68 -24.71 -8.83
N VAL A 161 3.58 -24.70 -10.15
CA VAL A 161 3.14 -23.53 -10.92
C VAL A 161 1.61 -23.42 -10.86
N VAL A 162 1.09 -22.25 -10.58
CA VAL A 162 -0.35 -21.94 -10.71
C VAL A 162 -0.65 -21.67 -12.20
N PRO A 163 -1.64 -22.33 -12.80
CA PRO A 163 -2.03 -22.03 -14.19
C PRO A 163 -2.38 -20.56 -14.39
N LYS A 164 -1.99 -19.99 -15.54
CA LYS A 164 -2.21 -18.57 -15.83
C LYS A 164 -3.69 -18.18 -15.78
N GLU A 165 -4.56 -19.07 -16.24
CA GLU A 165 -6.02 -18.89 -16.23
C GLU A 165 -6.52 -18.77 -14.79
N ILE A 166 -6.03 -19.59 -13.87
CA ILE A 166 -6.38 -19.54 -12.45
C ILE A 166 -5.85 -18.25 -11.81
N ALA A 167 -4.62 -17.86 -12.14
CA ALA A 167 -4.06 -16.61 -11.63
C ALA A 167 -4.89 -15.39 -12.10
N GLN A 168 -5.32 -15.38 -13.36
CA GLN A 168 -6.16 -14.32 -13.90
C GLN A 168 -7.57 -14.32 -13.26
N GLU A 169 -8.19 -15.49 -13.11
CA GLU A 169 -9.46 -15.62 -12.42
C GLU A 169 -9.41 -15.09 -10.99
N ARG A 170 -8.33 -15.41 -10.24
CA ARG A 170 -8.11 -14.88 -8.89
C ARG A 170 -8.00 -13.37 -8.89
N ALA A 171 -7.26 -12.79 -9.83
CA ALA A 171 -7.14 -11.33 -9.96
C ALA A 171 -8.50 -10.68 -10.24
N ASP A 172 -9.28 -11.24 -11.16
CA ASP A 172 -10.60 -10.72 -11.53
C ASP A 172 -11.60 -10.80 -10.35
N LEU A 173 -11.55 -11.88 -9.56
CA LEU A 173 -12.39 -12.02 -8.36
C LEU A 173 -12.09 -10.95 -7.31
N ILE A 174 -10.81 -10.67 -7.01
CA ILE A 174 -10.46 -9.58 -6.08
C ILE A 174 -10.90 -8.23 -6.63
N MET A 175 -10.67 -7.97 -7.92
CA MET A 175 -11.08 -6.71 -8.53
C MET A 175 -12.58 -6.50 -8.50
N LYS A 176 -13.38 -7.57 -8.67
CA LYS A 176 -14.84 -7.51 -8.53
C LYS A 176 -15.28 -7.11 -7.12
N VAL A 177 -14.69 -7.71 -6.09
CA VAL A 177 -14.96 -7.34 -4.68
C VAL A 177 -14.53 -5.90 -4.43
N GLN A 178 -13.37 -5.48 -4.92
CA GLN A 178 -12.89 -4.11 -4.76
C GLN A 178 -13.81 -3.09 -5.45
N GLN A 179 -14.37 -3.39 -6.61
CA GLN A 179 -15.32 -2.50 -7.29
C GLN A 179 -16.56 -2.25 -6.43
N GLU A 180 -17.08 -3.27 -5.74
CA GLU A 180 -18.22 -3.11 -4.83
C GLU A 180 -17.84 -2.25 -3.63
N ILE A 181 -16.68 -2.51 -3.00
CA ILE A 181 -16.16 -1.71 -1.89
C ILE A 181 -15.99 -0.24 -2.31
N SER A 182 -15.39 0.00 -3.47
CA SER A 182 -15.16 1.36 -3.99
C SER A 182 -16.47 2.07 -4.28
N ARG A 183 -17.47 1.37 -4.83
CA ARG A 183 -18.80 1.93 -5.07
C ARG A 183 -19.49 2.36 -3.78
N GLU A 184 -19.46 1.52 -2.75
CA GLU A 184 -20.06 1.83 -1.45
C GLU A 184 -19.36 3.02 -0.77
N LYS A 185 -18.01 3.03 -0.75
CA LYS A 185 -17.23 4.14 -0.19
C LYS A 185 -17.48 5.45 -0.94
N ASN A 186 -17.58 5.42 -2.27
CA ASN A 186 -17.87 6.61 -3.06
C ASN A 186 -19.32 7.09 -2.85
N ALA A 187 -20.28 6.17 -2.74
CA ALA A 187 -21.65 6.53 -2.42
C ALA A 187 -21.77 7.24 -1.07
N ALA A 188 -21.00 6.81 -0.06
CA ALA A 188 -20.97 7.45 1.26
C ALA A 188 -20.36 8.87 1.24
N ARG A 189 -19.65 9.26 0.18
CA ARG A 189 -19.10 10.62 -0.01
C ARG A 189 -20.03 11.59 -0.72
N ILE A 190 -21.14 11.12 -1.27
CA ILE A 190 -22.10 11.99 -1.97
C ILE A 190 -22.66 13.04 -1.00
N GLY A 191 -22.60 14.31 -1.44
CA GLY A 191 -23.02 15.46 -0.63
C GLY A 191 -21.94 16.00 0.31
N GLN A 192 -20.75 15.39 0.37
CA GLN A 192 -19.62 15.94 1.11
C GLN A 192 -18.84 16.95 0.24
N VAL A 193 -18.28 17.95 0.91
CA VAL A 193 -17.33 18.88 0.29
C VAL A 193 -15.93 18.33 0.51
N LEU A 194 -15.20 18.12 -0.58
CA LEU A 194 -13.83 17.59 -0.56
C LEU A 194 -12.88 18.61 -1.18
N GLU A 195 -11.71 18.77 -0.56
CA GLU A 195 -10.61 19.51 -1.14
C GLU A 195 -9.96 18.69 -2.26
N VAL A 196 -9.74 19.31 -3.40
CA VAL A 196 -9.16 18.65 -4.59
C VAL A 196 -8.08 19.53 -5.21
N LEU A 197 -7.05 18.88 -5.74
CA LEU A 197 -6.03 19.53 -6.55
C LEU A 197 -6.34 19.30 -8.04
N CYS A 198 -6.63 20.37 -8.76
CA CYS A 198 -6.80 20.31 -10.21
C CYS A 198 -5.42 20.20 -10.89
N THR A 199 -5.17 19.09 -11.59
CA THR A 199 -3.90 18.81 -12.27
C THR A 199 -3.94 19.05 -13.78
N GLY A 200 -5.06 19.51 -14.32
CA GLY A 200 -5.26 19.84 -15.74
C GLY A 200 -6.65 20.42 -15.98
N VAL A 201 -6.80 21.09 -17.11
CA VAL A 201 -8.06 21.61 -17.65
C VAL A 201 -8.39 20.82 -18.90
#